data_f4201c7c843976ab1fca095c0a489ef2
#
_entry.id   f4201c7c843976ab1fca095c0a489ef2
#
_cell.length_a   1.000
_cell.length_b   1.000
_cell.length_c   1.000
_cell.angle_alpha   90.00
_cell.angle_beta   90.00
_cell.angle_gamma   90.00
#
_symmetry.space_group_name_H-M   'P 1'
#
loop_
_entity.id
_entity.type
_entity.pdbx_description
1 polymer ?
#
loop_
_entity_poly.entity_id
_entity_poly.type
_entity_poly.pdbx_seq_one_letter_code
_entity_poly.pdbx_strand_id
1 'polypeptide(L)'
;AFFAGTYNGHPMVVAAALATIEKLRTEPVHEHTFRLGERVRSGISEICRRLDVPAVATGYGSVFVTYFMPGPPPRNYSELLANDVDTFVGYRRNLLEHGFFELPLNLKRSHICYAHTDDDIDRYLASAEQAITRALSSRISTSGASTMGGVAQTDIPRPPHR
;
A
#
# COMPACT_ATOMS: atom_id res chain seq x y z
N ALA A 1 -19.37 22.21 -22.70
CA ALA A 1 -18.15 21.93 -21.90
C ALA A 1 -16.93 22.17 -22.77
N PHE A 2 -15.97 22.94 -22.26
CA PHE A 2 -14.70 23.18 -22.97
C PHE A 2 -13.77 22.00 -22.71
N PHE A 3 -13.33 21.32 -23.76
CA PHE A 3 -12.45 20.16 -23.69
C PHE A 3 -11.07 20.60 -24.15
N ALA A 4 -10.15 20.84 -23.22
CA ALA A 4 -8.79 21.31 -23.52
C ALA A 4 -7.74 20.50 -22.78
N GLY A 5 -6.63 20.24 -23.47
CA GLY A 5 -5.44 19.56 -22.94
C GLY A 5 -4.49 19.24 -24.10
N THR A 6 -3.19 19.41 -23.88
CA THR A 6 -2.16 19.25 -24.91
C THR A 6 -2.21 17.89 -25.63
N TYR A 7 -2.56 16.84 -24.88
CA TYR A 7 -2.62 15.47 -25.41
C TYR A 7 -4.04 14.98 -25.73
N ASN A 8 -5.06 15.83 -25.59
CA ASN A 8 -6.42 15.45 -25.92
C ASN A 8 -6.54 15.17 -27.42
N GLY A 9 -7.05 13.98 -27.77
CA GLY A 9 -7.19 13.55 -29.15
C GLY A 9 -5.87 13.14 -29.85
N HIS A 10 -4.75 13.06 -29.12
CA HIS A 10 -3.50 12.61 -29.70
C HIS A 10 -3.62 11.16 -30.23
N PRO A 11 -3.31 10.88 -31.51
CA PRO A 11 -3.62 9.59 -32.16
C PRO A 11 -3.07 8.38 -31.42
N MET A 12 -1.84 8.42 -30.91
CA MET A 12 -1.25 7.31 -30.13
C MET A 12 -2.00 7.06 -28.83
N VAL A 13 -2.39 8.13 -28.13
CA VAL A 13 -3.16 8.02 -26.87
C VAL A 13 -4.54 7.42 -27.13
N VAL A 14 -5.21 7.85 -28.22
CA VAL A 14 -6.52 7.32 -28.62
C VAL A 14 -6.39 5.84 -29.02
N ALA A 15 -5.37 5.47 -29.79
CA ALA A 15 -5.15 4.08 -30.17
C ALA A 15 -4.89 3.18 -28.94
N ALA A 16 -4.06 3.62 -28.01
CA ALA A 16 -3.80 2.90 -26.77
C ALA A 16 -5.07 2.77 -25.90
N ALA A 17 -5.87 3.83 -25.81
CA ALA A 17 -7.14 3.80 -25.09
C ALA A 17 -8.13 2.81 -25.72
N LEU A 18 -8.28 2.80 -27.03
CA LEU A 18 -9.15 1.85 -27.74
C LEU A 18 -8.71 0.40 -27.52
N ALA A 19 -7.41 0.12 -27.64
CA ALA A 19 -6.87 -1.22 -27.40
C ALA A 19 -7.11 -1.67 -25.93
N THR A 20 -6.93 -0.76 -24.96
CA THR A 20 -7.22 -1.05 -23.54
C THR A 20 -8.70 -1.33 -23.31
N ILE A 21 -9.60 -0.52 -23.87
CA ILE A 21 -11.05 -0.72 -23.74
C ILE A 21 -11.46 -2.06 -24.36
N GLU A 22 -10.92 -2.39 -25.54
CA GLU A 22 -11.21 -3.67 -26.17
C GLU A 22 -10.77 -4.85 -25.32
N LYS A 23 -9.56 -4.80 -24.73
CA LYS A 23 -9.07 -5.82 -23.82
C LYS A 23 -9.97 -5.96 -22.58
N LEU A 24 -10.37 -4.85 -21.99
CA LEU A 24 -11.28 -4.84 -20.83
C LEU A 24 -12.67 -5.41 -21.15
N ARG A 25 -13.11 -5.27 -22.41
CA ARG A 25 -14.42 -5.75 -22.88
C ARG A 25 -14.41 -7.25 -23.22
N THR A 26 -13.30 -7.77 -23.73
CA THR A 26 -13.19 -9.12 -24.28
C THR A 26 -12.53 -10.13 -23.33
N GLU A 27 -11.78 -9.65 -22.34
CA GLU A 27 -11.08 -10.51 -21.39
C GLU A 27 -11.60 -10.28 -19.95
N PRO A 28 -11.53 -11.28 -19.05
CA PRO A 28 -12.04 -11.19 -17.68
C PRO A 28 -11.08 -10.41 -16.76
N VAL A 29 -10.61 -9.24 -17.22
CA VAL A 29 -9.57 -8.45 -16.52
C VAL A 29 -10.01 -8.05 -15.12
N HIS A 30 -11.25 -7.55 -14.99
CA HIS A 30 -11.77 -7.11 -13.68
C HIS A 30 -11.99 -8.29 -12.75
N GLU A 31 -12.58 -9.38 -13.23
CA GLU A 31 -12.79 -10.59 -12.44
C GLU A 31 -11.47 -11.13 -11.89
N HIS A 32 -10.48 -11.28 -12.76
CA HIS A 32 -9.15 -11.77 -12.38
C HIS A 32 -8.48 -10.86 -11.33
N THR A 33 -8.37 -9.57 -11.61
CA THR A 33 -7.68 -8.63 -10.71
C THR A 33 -8.41 -8.43 -9.39
N PHE A 34 -9.75 -8.47 -9.38
CA PHE A 34 -10.56 -8.36 -8.17
C PHE A 34 -10.41 -9.59 -7.28
N ARG A 35 -10.40 -10.77 -7.87
CA ARG A 35 -10.15 -12.03 -7.17
C ARG A 35 -8.77 -12.05 -6.51
N LEU A 36 -7.73 -11.66 -7.25
CA LEU A 36 -6.38 -11.57 -6.68
C LEU A 36 -6.26 -10.50 -5.61
N GLY A 37 -6.90 -9.34 -5.80
CA GLY A 37 -6.93 -8.28 -4.79
C GLY A 37 -7.62 -8.70 -3.50
N GLU A 38 -8.72 -9.44 -3.59
CA GLU A 38 -9.38 -10.03 -2.41
C GLU A 38 -8.49 -11.06 -1.72
N ARG A 39 -7.82 -11.91 -2.49
CA ARG A 39 -6.88 -12.90 -1.97
C ARG A 39 -5.73 -12.26 -1.19
N VAL A 40 -5.20 -11.14 -1.68
CA VAL A 40 -4.17 -10.36 -0.95
C VAL A 40 -4.74 -9.81 0.35
N ARG A 41 -5.89 -9.13 0.32
CA ARG A 41 -6.49 -8.52 1.53
C ARG A 41 -6.80 -9.55 2.60
N SER A 42 -7.43 -10.67 2.23
CA SER A 42 -7.75 -11.74 3.17
C SER A 42 -6.49 -12.44 3.68
N GLY A 43 -5.49 -12.69 2.82
CA GLY A 43 -4.23 -13.29 3.20
C GLY A 43 -3.43 -12.42 4.19
N ILE A 44 -3.32 -11.13 3.94
CA ILE A 44 -2.68 -10.19 4.88
C ILE A 44 -3.45 -10.13 6.21
N SER A 45 -4.77 -10.08 6.17
CA SER A 45 -5.59 -10.08 7.39
C SER A 45 -5.35 -11.33 8.24
N GLU A 46 -5.26 -12.50 7.60
CA GLU A 46 -4.96 -13.75 8.28
C GLU A 46 -3.54 -13.78 8.88
N ILE A 47 -2.55 -13.28 8.14
CA ILE A 47 -1.16 -13.14 8.63
C ILE A 47 -1.14 -12.24 9.87
N CYS A 48 -1.75 -11.07 9.81
CA CYS A 48 -1.77 -10.12 10.93
C CYS A 48 -2.49 -10.71 12.14
N ARG A 49 -3.62 -11.41 11.94
CA ARG A 49 -4.34 -12.09 13.01
C ARG A 49 -3.47 -13.17 13.69
N ARG A 50 -2.74 -13.97 12.91
CA ARG A 50 -1.87 -15.04 13.42
C ARG A 50 -0.65 -14.51 14.18
N LEU A 51 -0.11 -13.39 13.74
CA LEU A 51 1.02 -12.70 14.37
C LEU A 51 0.61 -11.77 15.52
N ASP A 52 -0.67 -11.67 15.83
CA ASP A 52 -1.25 -10.74 16.83
C ASP A 52 -0.84 -9.27 16.56
N VAL A 53 -0.87 -8.87 15.29
CA VAL A 53 -0.52 -7.52 14.84
C VAL A 53 -1.78 -6.70 14.63
N PRO A 54 -1.92 -5.54 15.29
CA PRO A 54 -3.05 -4.64 15.06
C PRO A 54 -2.91 -3.97 13.68
N ALA A 55 -3.46 -4.60 12.66
CA ALA A 55 -3.42 -4.09 11.30
C ALA A 55 -4.74 -4.35 10.56
N VAL A 56 -5.01 -3.49 9.58
CA VAL A 56 -6.21 -3.54 8.74
C VAL A 56 -5.79 -3.60 7.28
N ALA A 57 -6.03 -4.75 6.62
CA ALA A 57 -5.92 -4.86 5.18
C ALA A 57 -7.26 -4.45 4.54
N THR A 58 -7.26 -3.39 3.74
CA THR A 58 -8.47 -2.83 3.11
C THR A 58 -8.23 -2.43 1.67
N GLY A 59 -9.30 -2.13 0.95
CA GLY A 59 -9.26 -1.73 -0.44
C GLY A 59 -10.50 -2.18 -1.20
N TYR A 60 -10.48 -2.00 -2.52
CA TYR A 60 -11.57 -2.43 -3.39
C TYR A 60 -11.01 -2.95 -4.72
N GLY A 61 -11.58 -4.05 -5.20
CA GLY A 61 -11.16 -4.66 -6.47
C GLY A 61 -9.67 -4.98 -6.48
N SER A 62 -8.94 -4.42 -7.41
CA SER A 62 -7.50 -4.58 -7.60
C SER A 62 -6.62 -3.71 -6.69
N VAL A 63 -7.23 -2.81 -5.91
CA VAL A 63 -6.50 -1.89 -5.03
C VAL A 63 -6.50 -2.43 -3.61
N PHE A 64 -5.35 -2.38 -2.94
CA PHE A 64 -5.24 -2.74 -1.54
C PHE A 64 -4.24 -1.86 -0.80
N VAL A 65 -4.36 -1.87 0.53
CA VAL A 65 -3.41 -1.24 1.45
C VAL A 65 -3.51 -1.94 2.79
N THR A 66 -2.38 -2.05 3.48
CA THR A 66 -2.30 -2.57 4.85
C THR A 66 -1.96 -1.40 5.76
N TYR A 67 -2.86 -1.03 6.65
CA TYR A 67 -2.62 -0.04 7.70
C TYR A 67 -2.27 -0.75 9.01
N PHE A 68 -1.22 -0.31 9.67
CA PHE A 68 -0.81 -0.81 10.99
C PHE A 68 -1.47 0.04 12.06
N MET A 69 -2.69 -0.30 12.39
CA MET A 69 -3.52 0.41 13.36
C MET A 69 -4.60 -0.53 13.93
N PRO A 70 -5.04 -0.34 15.18
CA PRO A 70 -6.15 -1.09 15.73
C PRO A 70 -7.50 -0.60 15.18
N GLY A 71 -8.52 -1.46 15.24
CA GLY A 71 -9.90 -1.11 14.95
C GLY A 71 -10.36 -1.46 13.54
N PRO A 72 -11.52 -0.94 13.13
CA PRO A 72 -12.09 -1.19 11.80
C PRO A 72 -11.35 -0.42 10.70
N PRO A 73 -11.61 -0.73 9.41
CA PRO A 73 -11.09 0.04 8.29
C PRO A 73 -11.42 1.54 8.42
N PRO A 74 -10.42 2.43 8.24
CA PRO A 74 -10.62 3.88 8.39
C PRO A 74 -11.57 4.41 7.30
N ARG A 75 -12.49 5.31 7.69
CA ARG A 75 -13.52 5.89 6.84
C ARG A 75 -13.18 7.29 6.34
N ASN A 76 -12.19 7.94 6.95
CA ASN A 76 -11.77 9.29 6.63
C ASN A 76 -10.27 9.50 6.93
N TYR A 77 -9.74 10.64 6.49
CA TYR A 77 -8.32 10.94 6.65
C TYR A 77 -7.88 11.06 8.12
N SER A 78 -8.74 11.61 8.99
CA SER A 78 -8.39 11.77 10.41
C SER A 78 -8.18 10.41 11.10
N GLU A 79 -8.98 9.41 10.75
CA GLU A 79 -8.82 8.05 11.25
C GLU A 79 -7.51 7.40 10.74
N LEU A 80 -7.06 7.74 9.51
CA LEU A 80 -5.79 7.27 8.94
C LEU A 80 -4.56 7.78 9.70
N LEU A 81 -4.67 8.86 10.47
CA LEU A 81 -3.55 9.39 11.27
C LEU A 81 -3.15 8.44 12.41
N ALA A 82 -3.98 7.45 12.76
CA ALA A 82 -3.64 6.40 13.70
C ALA A 82 -2.72 5.32 13.11
N ASN A 83 -2.45 5.35 11.79
CA ASN A 83 -1.53 4.40 11.17
C ASN A 83 -0.11 4.58 11.69
N ASP A 84 0.50 3.49 12.14
CA ASP A 84 1.91 3.46 12.54
C ASP A 84 2.82 3.61 11.30
N VAL A 85 3.33 4.83 11.13
CA VAL A 85 4.14 5.21 9.96
C VAL A 85 5.43 4.41 9.88
N ASP A 86 6.09 4.17 11.01
CA ASP A 86 7.40 3.51 11.03
C ASP A 86 7.26 2.04 10.66
N THR A 87 6.26 1.36 11.23
CA THR A 87 5.94 -0.02 10.85
C THR A 87 5.49 -0.11 9.39
N PHE A 88 4.64 0.83 8.92
CA PHE A 88 4.19 0.86 7.54
C PHE A 88 5.35 1.00 6.53
N VAL A 89 6.24 1.94 6.78
CA VAL A 89 7.41 2.20 5.92
C VAL A 89 8.43 1.06 6.03
N GLY A 90 8.67 0.56 7.22
CA GLY A 90 9.56 -0.58 7.48
C GLY A 90 9.09 -1.84 6.77
N TYR A 91 7.81 -2.17 6.86
CA TYR A 91 7.19 -3.28 6.14
C TYR A 91 7.45 -3.19 4.63
N ARG A 92 7.19 -2.03 4.01
CA ARG A 92 7.39 -1.84 2.57
C ARG A 92 8.86 -1.88 2.15
N ARG A 93 9.78 -1.37 2.96
CA ARG A 93 11.20 -1.52 2.72
C ARG A 93 11.64 -2.98 2.74
N ASN A 94 11.14 -3.75 3.69
CA ASN A 94 11.43 -5.18 3.75
C ASN A 94 10.86 -5.94 2.54
N LEU A 95 9.67 -5.57 2.04
CA LEU A 95 9.12 -6.14 0.81
C LEU A 95 10.02 -5.89 -0.42
N LEU A 96 10.66 -4.73 -0.52
CA LEU A 96 11.63 -4.44 -1.59
C LEU A 96 12.80 -5.43 -1.58
N GLU A 97 13.30 -5.81 -0.39
CA GLU A 97 14.38 -6.80 -0.26
C GLU A 97 13.94 -8.20 -0.73
N HIS A 98 12.64 -8.48 -0.71
CA HIS A 98 12.04 -9.72 -1.23
C HIS A 98 11.63 -9.63 -2.71
N GLY A 99 11.96 -8.52 -3.40
CA GLY A 99 11.67 -8.32 -4.81
C GLY A 99 10.27 -7.79 -5.13
N PHE A 100 9.51 -7.34 -4.12
CA PHE A 100 8.19 -6.73 -4.31
C PHE A 100 8.28 -5.21 -4.17
N PHE A 101 8.04 -4.51 -5.28
CA PHE A 101 8.08 -3.05 -5.28
C PHE A 101 6.76 -2.47 -4.80
N GLU A 102 6.73 -2.05 -3.54
CA GLU A 102 5.72 -1.16 -2.99
C GLU A 102 6.38 0.13 -2.51
N LEU A 103 5.88 1.27 -2.97
CA LEU A 103 6.47 2.56 -2.62
C LEU A 103 6.47 2.76 -1.10
N PRO A 104 7.64 2.89 -0.43
CA PRO A 104 7.75 3.00 1.03
C PRO A 104 7.42 4.41 1.52
N LEU A 105 6.26 4.92 1.14
CA LEU A 105 5.69 6.19 1.58
C LEU A 105 4.39 5.92 2.33
N ASN A 106 4.21 6.59 3.47
CA ASN A 106 3.01 6.42 4.30
C ASN A 106 1.72 6.58 3.49
N LEU A 107 0.72 5.76 3.81
CA LEU A 107 -0.63 5.74 3.22
C LEU A 107 -0.69 5.43 1.71
N LYS A 108 0.40 5.03 1.07
CA LYS A 108 0.36 4.64 -0.34
C LYS A 108 -0.37 3.32 -0.52
N ARG A 109 -1.19 3.27 -1.57
CA ARG A 109 -1.90 2.07 -2.01
C ARG A 109 -1.05 1.25 -2.95
N SER A 110 -1.35 -0.03 -3.01
CA SER A 110 -0.77 -1.00 -3.95
C SER A 110 -1.85 -1.51 -4.90
N HIS A 111 -1.44 -2.03 -6.04
CA HIS A 111 -2.35 -2.38 -7.13
C HIS A 111 -1.99 -3.75 -7.72
N ILE A 112 -3.03 -4.53 -8.01
CA ILE A 112 -2.92 -5.74 -8.80
C ILE A 112 -3.20 -5.38 -10.27
N CYS A 113 -2.35 -5.83 -11.18
CA CYS A 113 -2.59 -5.74 -12.61
C CYS A 113 -2.94 -7.11 -13.21
N TYR A 114 -3.37 -7.11 -14.46
CA TYR A 114 -3.82 -8.31 -15.15
C TYR A 114 -2.71 -9.35 -15.40
N ALA A 115 -1.44 -8.91 -15.37
CA ALA A 115 -0.29 -9.79 -15.54
C ALA A 115 0.09 -10.58 -14.27
N HIS A 116 -0.41 -10.19 -13.09
CA HIS A 116 -0.15 -10.93 -11.86
C HIS A 116 -0.87 -12.28 -11.89
N THR A 117 -0.19 -13.29 -11.34
CA THR A 117 -0.68 -14.66 -11.25
C THR A 117 -1.01 -15.04 -9.81
N ASP A 118 -1.63 -16.19 -9.62
CA ASP A 118 -1.84 -16.76 -8.28
C ASP A 118 -0.51 -17.06 -7.56
N ASP A 119 0.50 -17.52 -8.30
CA ASP A 119 1.85 -17.77 -7.77
C ASP A 119 2.52 -16.46 -7.28
N ASP A 120 2.34 -15.36 -8.00
CA ASP A 120 2.84 -14.05 -7.55
C ASP A 120 2.19 -13.65 -6.22
N ILE A 121 0.90 -13.91 -6.04
CA ILE A 121 0.20 -13.64 -4.80
C ILE A 121 0.69 -14.53 -3.66
N ASP A 122 0.94 -15.81 -3.91
CA ASP A 122 1.47 -16.74 -2.92
C ASP A 122 2.85 -16.30 -2.44
N ARG A 123 3.74 -15.98 -3.38
CA ARG A 123 5.07 -15.44 -3.07
C ARG A 123 5.00 -14.11 -2.34
N TYR A 124 4.07 -13.22 -2.73
CA TYR A 124 3.85 -11.95 -2.06
C TYR A 124 3.42 -12.17 -0.60
N LEU A 125 2.44 -13.03 -0.33
CA LEU A 125 1.95 -13.28 1.01
C LEU A 125 3.03 -13.90 1.92
N ALA A 126 3.83 -14.83 1.41
CA ALA A 126 4.96 -15.39 2.14
C ALA A 126 6.01 -14.33 2.50
N SER A 127 6.30 -13.42 1.56
CA SER A 127 7.23 -12.30 1.77
C SER A 127 6.64 -11.25 2.71
N ALA A 128 5.35 -10.99 2.63
CA ALA A 128 4.65 -10.05 3.49
C ALA A 128 4.69 -10.48 4.96
N GLU A 129 4.53 -11.77 5.24
CA GLU A 129 4.66 -12.30 6.60
C GLU A 129 6.05 -12.04 7.19
N GLN A 130 7.10 -12.33 6.42
CA GLN A 130 8.48 -12.07 6.85
C GLN A 130 8.74 -10.57 7.01
N ALA A 131 8.25 -9.76 6.09
CA ALA A 131 8.42 -8.31 6.11
C ALA A 131 7.72 -7.66 7.31
N ILE A 132 6.51 -8.11 7.67
CA ILE A 132 5.78 -7.65 8.86
C ILE A 132 6.55 -8.03 10.12
N THR A 133 6.95 -9.29 10.25
CA THR A 133 7.69 -9.79 11.42
C THR A 133 8.97 -8.99 11.64
N ARG A 134 9.72 -8.71 10.58
CA ARG A 134 10.96 -7.93 10.67
C ARG A 134 10.72 -6.47 11.01
N ALA A 135 9.67 -5.84 10.46
CA ALA A 135 9.33 -4.45 10.78
C ALA A 135 8.99 -4.27 12.27
N LEU A 136 8.29 -5.23 12.86
CA LEU A 136 7.97 -5.22 14.29
C LEU A 136 9.21 -5.44 15.17
N SER A 137 10.08 -6.38 14.81
CA SER A 137 11.29 -6.70 15.55
C SER A 137 12.28 -5.51 15.61
N SER A 138 12.41 -4.78 14.49
CA SER A 138 13.28 -3.60 14.43
C SER A 138 12.80 -2.45 15.32
N ARG A 139 11.48 -2.36 15.56
CA ARG A 139 10.86 -1.35 16.42
C ARG A 139 11.14 -1.63 17.91
N ILE A 140 11.10 -2.88 18.33
CA ILE A 140 11.40 -3.29 19.71
C ILE A 140 12.84 -2.90 20.07
N SER A 141 13.80 -3.09 19.16
CA SER A 141 15.20 -2.72 19.35
C SER A 141 15.42 -1.20 19.46
N THR A 142 14.62 -0.40 18.75
CA THR A 142 14.76 1.07 18.77
C THR A 142 14.11 1.69 20.01
N SER A 143 13.02 1.13 20.53
CA SER A 143 12.38 1.59 21.76
C SER A 143 13.20 1.33 23.01
N GLY A 144 14.04 0.28 23.01
CA GLY A 144 14.98 -0.03 24.08
C GLY A 144 16.22 0.88 24.13
N ALA A 145 16.56 1.55 23.02
CA ALA A 145 17.73 2.43 22.93
C ALA A 145 17.43 3.92 23.20
N SER A 146 16.15 4.31 23.30
CA SER A 146 15.72 5.73 23.41
C SER A 146 15.69 6.28 24.84
N THR A 147 16.32 5.63 25.82
CA THR A 147 16.40 6.16 27.20
C THR A 147 17.68 6.98 27.47
N MET A 148 18.53 7.20 26.47
CA MET A 148 19.69 8.09 26.62
C MET A 148 19.90 8.93 25.35
N GLY A 149 19.50 10.19 25.38
CA GLY A 149 19.90 11.18 24.38
C GLY A 149 18.77 12.10 23.93
N GLY A 150 18.43 13.09 24.75
CA GLY A 150 17.60 14.20 24.32
C GLY A 150 18.36 15.03 23.28
N VAL A 151 17.91 14.99 22.02
CA VAL A 151 18.32 15.95 20.99
C VAL A 151 17.20 16.97 20.82
N ALA A 152 17.56 18.24 21.03
CA ALA A 152 16.66 19.37 20.95
C ALA A 152 15.95 19.46 19.60
N GLN A 153 14.63 19.59 19.68
CA GLN A 153 13.74 19.88 18.56
C GLN A 153 14.04 21.30 18.09
N THR A 154 14.59 21.46 16.88
CA THR A 154 14.78 22.77 16.28
C THR A 154 13.40 23.29 15.82
N ASP A 155 12.95 24.35 16.48
CA ASP A 155 11.77 25.12 16.08
C ASP A 155 11.97 25.71 14.68
N ILE A 156 11.16 25.27 13.73
CA ILE A 156 11.05 25.90 12.41
C ILE A 156 10.01 27.03 12.54
N PRO A 157 10.38 28.30 12.35
CA PRO A 157 9.44 29.42 12.46
C PRO A 157 8.37 29.34 11.35
N ARG A 158 7.10 29.48 11.73
CA ARG A 158 5.98 29.58 10.78
C ARG A 158 6.04 30.91 10.03
N PRO A 159 5.83 30.93 8.70
CA PRO A 159 5.72 32.20 7.96
C PRO A 159 4.46 32.97 8.38
N PRO A 160 4.48 34.33 8.35
CA PRO A 160 3.33 35.15 8.72
C PRO A 160 2.20 35.01 7.70
N HIS A 161 0.97 34.88 8.23
CA HIS A 161 -0.26 34.91 7.42
C HIS A 161 -0.42 36.31 6.76
N ARG A 162 -0.61 36.32 5.44
CA ARG A 162 -1.22 37.44 4.69
C ARG A 162 -2.58 37.01 4.18
#